data_9946f1640f0ee49e950d368b317d4ad0
#
_entry.id   9946f1640f0ee49e950d368b317d4ad0
#
_cell.length_a   1.000
_cell.length_b   1.000
_cell.length_c   1.000
_cell.angle_alpha   90.00
_cell.angle_beta   90.00
_cell.angle_gamma   90.00
#
_symmetry.space_group_name_H-M   'P 1'
#
loop_
_entity.id
_entity.type
_entity.pdbx_description
1 polymer ?
#
loop_
_entity_poly.entity_id
_entity_poly.type
_entity_poly.pdbx_seq_one_letter_code
_entity_poly.pdbx_strand_id
1 'polypeptide(L)'
;MSINGRESDRYKNVLVSPTPLTLAIMVPIYLTMLPYAMLYACLTTSTVPTPGPGCCPPLNQTLSPSTAFADGVLTFVYDSNLCRTLVTANCSQPNPTLELNAAIVVNTNNFLVVGPRNVTFAGVCGANRNWQMGNPPLAVQNIECLLTNPTGG
;
A
#
# COMPACT_ATOMS: atom_id res chain seq x y z
N MET A 1 -18.62 -47.64 6.66
CA MET A 1 -18.37 -47.64 5.21
C MET A 1 -17.22 -46.70 4.98
N SER A 2 -16.08 -47.31 4.73
CA SER A 2 -14.73 -46.68 4.67
C SER A 2 -14.41 -46.34 3.22
N ILE A 3 -13.96 -45.14 2.89
CA ILE A 3 -13.19 -44.90 1.66
C ILE A 3 -12.03 -43.95 1.96
N ASN A 4 -10.88 -44.53 1.91
CA ASN A 4 -9.56 -43.88 1.80
C ASN A 4 -9.40 -43.20 0.46
N GLY A 5 -8.76 -42.06 0.40
CA GLY A 5 -8.25 -41.42 -0.78
C GLY A 5 -7.05 -40.54 -0.45
N ARG A 6 -5.90 -41.21 -0.39
CA ARG A 6 -4.57 -40.62 -0.25
C ARG A 6 -4.11 -40.26 -1.66
N GLU A 7 -3.82 -39.02 -1.93
CA GLU A 7 -2.93 -38.69 -3.05
C GLU A 7 -2.01 -37.52 -2.68
N SER A 8 -0.77 -37.91 -2.53
CA SER A 8 0.40 -37.08 -2.26
C SER A 8 1.11 -36.86 -3.60
N ASP A 9 1.08 -35.70 -4.17
CA ASP A 9 1.92 -35.34 -5.30
C ASP A 9 2.97 -34.31 -4.90
N ARG A 10 4.07 -34.86 -4.83
CA ARG A 10 5.46 -34.49 -4.66
C ARG A 10 5.92 -33.66 -5.87
N TYR A 11 5.97 -32.34 -5.76
CA TYR A 11 6.69 -31.52 -6.75
C TYR A 11 8.17 -31.52 -6.44
N LYS A 12 8.89 -32.23 -7.28
CA LYS A 12 10.36 -32.27 -7.33
C LYS A 12 10.88 -30.91 -7.79
N ASN A 13 11.70 -30.30 -6.95
CA ASN A 13 12.57 -29.21 -7.31
C ASN A 13 13.57 -29.64 -8.37
N VAL A 14 13.47 -29.10 -9.58
CA VAL A 14 14.52 -29.21 -10.59
C VAL A 14 15.40 -27.96 -10.49
N LEU A 15 16.52 -28.14 -9.82
CA LEU A 15 17.64 -27.21 -9.86
C LEU A 15 18.32 -27.33 -11.23
N VAL A 16 18.11 -26.35 -12.10
CA VAL A 16 18.89 -26.17 -13.32
C VAL A 16 20.04 -25.23 -13.01
N SER A 17 21.22 -25.79 -12.92
CA SER A 17 22.49 -25.06 -12.81
C SER A 17 22.94 -24.64 -14.22
N PRO A 18 23.24 -23.37 -14.49
CA PRO A 18 23.88 -22.97 -15.72
C PRO A 18 25.40 -23.12 -15.58
N THR A 19 25.98 -24.04 -16.35
CA THR A 19 27.43 -24.17 -16.58
C THR A 19 27.94 -22.95 -17.38
N PRO A 20 29.09 -22.36 -17.03
CA PRO A 20 29.70 -21.33 -17.85
C PRO A 20 30.46 -21.96 -19.01
N LEU A 21 30.01 -21.74 -20.22
CA LEU A 21 30.79 -22.02 -21.42
C LEU A 21 31.86 -20.93 -21.60
N THR A 22 33.06 -21.27 -21.29
CA THR A 22 34.25 -20.48 -21.63
C THR A 22 34.49 -20.57 -23.15
N LEU A 23 34.15 -19.53 -23.88
CA LEU A 23 34.56 -19.35 -25.27
C LEU A 23 35.68 -18.31 -25.32
N ALA A 24 36.90 -18.81 -25.36
CA ALA A 24 38.08 -18.01 -25.65
C ALA A 24 38.08 -17.65 -27.14
N ILE A 25 37.78 -16.42 -27.48
CA ILE A 25 38.01 -15.87 -28.82
C ILE A 25 39.10 -14.81 -28.71
N MET A 26 40.30 -15.19 -29.18
CA MET A 26 41.37 -14.30 -29.51
C MET A 26 40.90 -13.37 -30.64
N VAL A 27 40.79 -12.08 -30.41
CA VAL A 27 40.61 -11.05 -31.44
C VAL A 27 41.72 -10.01 -31.32
N PRO A 28 42.37 -9.68 -32.41
CA PRO A 28 43.55 -8.83 -32.41
C PRO A 28 43.21 -7.39 -32.09
N ILE A 29 44.17 -6.77 -31.39
CA ILE A 29 44.19 -5.39 -30.96
C ILE A 29 44.19 -4.47 -32.19
N TYR A 30 43.04 -3.84 -32.49
CA TYR A 30 43.01 -2.61 -33.28
C TYR A 30 42.78 -1.44 -32.33
N LEU A 31 43.87 -0.71 -32.15
CA LEU A 31 43.88 0.57 -31.43
C LEU A 31 43.11 1.61 -32.27
N THR A 32 41.81 1.81 -31.99
CA THR A 32 41.11 3.01 -32.42
C THR A 32 40.78 3.79 -31.19
N MET A 33 41.44 4.89 -31.01
CA MET A 33 41.13 5.94 -30.06
C MET A 33 39.72 6.47 -30.35
N LEU A 34 38.69 5.95 -29.66
CA LEU A 34 37.40 6.60 -29.60
C LEU A 34 37.36 7.43 -28.32
N PRO A 35 36.95 8.69 -28.41
CA PRO A 35 36.80 9.53 -27.23
C PRO A 35 35.71 8.93 -26.34
N TYR A 36 36.09 8.60 -25.13
CA TYR A 36 35.17 8.26 -24.07
C TYR A 36 34.23 9.44 -23.82
N ALA A 37 33.11 9.48 -24.54
CA ALA A 37 31.96 10.24 -24.11
C ALA A 37 31.45 9.57 -22.84
N MET A 38 31.86 10.11 -21.70
CA MET A 38 31.28 9.78 -20.40
C MET A 38 29.80 10.12 -20.47
N LEU A 39 28.98 9.12 -20.78
CA LEU A 39 27.56 9.12 -20.49
C LEU A 39 27.43 9.08 -18.96
N TYR A 40 27.52 10.26 -18.36
CA TYR A 40 26.99 10.45 -17.01
C TYR A 40 25.47 10.25 -17.11
N ALA A 41 25.03 9.01 -16.92
CA ALA A 41 23.66 8.72 -16.59
C ALA A 41 23.38 9.46 -15.28
N CYS A 42 22.75 10.62 -15.38
CA CYS A 42 22.17 11.33 -14.27
C CYS A 42 21.08 10.42 -13.72
N LEU A 43 21.45 9.53 -12.80
CA LEU A 43 20.50 8.87 -11.91
C LEU A 43 19.88 9.98 -11.06
N THR A 44 18.81 10.59 -11.55
CA THR A 44 17.96 11.42 -10.73
C THR A 44 17.30 10.48 -9.70
N THR A 45 18.00 10.26 -8.58
CA THR A 45 17.36 9.74 -7.38
C THR A 45 16.27 10.73 -7.03
N SER A 46 15.04 10.37 -7.32
CA SER A 46 13.87 11.10 -6.88
C SER A 46 13.84 10.98 -5.35
N THR A 47 14.55 11.85 -4.68
CA THR A 47 14.47 11.96 -3.22
C THR A 47 13.08 12.49 -2.92
N VAL A 48 12.20 11.59 -2.47
CA VAL A 48 10.93 12.00 -1.87
C VAL A 48 11.31 12.96 -0.73
N PRO A 49 10.89 14.23 -0.78
CA PRO A 49 11.26 15.19 0.25
C PRO A 49 10.80 14.67 1.61
N THR A 50 11.75 14.52 2.53
CA THR A 50 11.42 14.15 3.91
C THR A 50 10.53 15.25 4.49
N PRO A 51 9.33 14.93 4.99
CA PRO A 51 8.44 15.93 5.56
C PRO A 51 9.15 16.70 6.67
N GLY A 52 9.01 18.03 6.68
CA GLY A 52 9.57 18.90 7.71
C GLY A 52 9.04 18.57 9.12
N PRO A 53 9.63 19.15 10.18
CA PRO A 53 9.11 18.98 11.53
C PRO A 53 7.66 19.47 11.61
N GLY A 54 6.77 18.67 12.15
CA GLY A 54 5.33 18.99 12.25
C GLY A 54 4.48 18.56 11.04
N CYS A 55 5.07 17.91 10.04
CA CYS A 55 4.34 17.40 8.87
C CYS A 55 4.22 15.87 8.94
N CYS A 56 3.02 15.35 8.71
CA CYS A 56 2.77 13.92 8.73
C CYS A 56 3.10 13.24 7.39
N PRO A 57 3.50 11.96 7.41
CA PRO A 57 3.66 11.15 6.21
C PRO A 57 2.29 10.92 5.54
N PRO A 58 2.25 10.56 4.24
CA PRO A 58 1.00 10.16 3.61
C PRO A 58 0.45 8.89 4.30
N LEU A 59 -0.87 8.81 4.39
CA LEU A 59 -1.57 7.62 4.83
C LEU A 59 -1.71 6.63 3.67
N ASN A 60 -1.69 5.35 3.99
CA ASN A 60 -2.00 4.28 3.08
C ASN A 60 -3.15 3.46 3.68
N GLN A 61 -4.04 2.97 2.82
CA GLN A 61 -5.08 2.04 3.25
C GLN A 61 -4.44 0.73 3.71
N THR A 62 -4.88 0.24 4.85
CA THR A 62 -4.62 -1.12 5.32
C THR A 62 -5.82 -1.98 4.95
N LEU A 63 -5.57 -3.14 4.37
CA LEU A 63 -6.64 -4.11 4.11
C LEU A 63 -7.01 -4.82 5.41
N SER A 64 -8.30 -5.10 5.56
CA SER A 64 -8.79 -5.78 6.75
C SER A 64 -8.30 -7.23 6.81
N PRO A 65 -7.78 -7.68 7.94
CA PRO A 65 -7.45 -9.09 8.12
C PRO A 65 -8.71 -9.96 8.31
N SER A 66 -9.86 -9.33 8.51
CA SER A 66 -11.13 -10.02 8.73
C SER A 66 -11.79 -10.39 7.41
N THR A 67 -12.28 -11.62 7.31
CA THR A 67 -13.11 -12.09 6.19
C THR A 67 -14.59 -11.75 6.35
N ALA A 68 -14.96 -11.15 7.50
CA ALA A 68 -16.36 -10.79 7.79
C ALA A 68 -16.83 -9.54 7.03
N PHE A 69 -15.88 -8.68 6.62
CA PHE A 69 -16.15 -7.44 5.89
C PHE A 69 -15.37 -7.42 4.59
N ALA A 70 -15.97 -6.85 3.56
CA ALA A 70 -15.25 -6.57 2.33
C ALA A 70 -14.51 -5.24 2.46
N ASP A 71 -13.36 -5.12 1.81
CA ASP A 71 -12.65 -3.85 1.72
C ASP A 71 -13.31 -2.93 0.71
N GLY A 72 -13.48 -1.67 1.09
CA GLY A 72 -13.84 -0.57 0.22
C GLY A 72 -12.62 0.14 -0.33
N VAL A 73 -12.84 1.26 -1.01
CA VAL A 73 -11.80 2.13 -1.54
C VAL A 73 -11.61 3.31 -0.61
N LEU A 74 -10.40 3.48 -0.10
CA LEU A 74 -10.02 4.60 0.76
C LEU A 74 -9.14 5.58 -0.03
N THR A 75 -9.56 6.82 -0.07
CA THR A 75 -8.81 7.92 -0.68
C THR A 75 -8.53 9.01 0.34
N PHE A 76 -7.44 9.77 0.14
CA PHE A 76 -7.00 10.80 1.07
C PHE A 76 -6.82 12.12 0.34
N VAL A 77 -7.39 13.17 0.90
CA VAL A 77 -7.20 14.55 0.46
C VAL A 77 -6.45 15.29 1.56
N TYR A 78 -5.32 15.89 1.22
CA TYR A 78 -4.47 16.62 2.14
C TYR A 78 -4.57 18.12 1.88
N ASP A 79 -4.34 18.92 2.92
CA ASP A 79 -4.21 20.38 2.85
C ASP A 79 -3.01 20.83 2.02
N SER A 80 -1.92 20.05 2.03
CA SER A 80 -0.70 20.31 1.28
C SER A 80 0.03 19.01 0.93
N ASN A 81 0.68 18.98 -0.23
CA ASN A 81 1.53 17.85 -0.61
C ASN A 81 2.94 17.91 0.02
N LEU A 82 3.40 19.12 0.37
CA LEU A 82 4.75 19.33 0.93
C LEU A 82 4.76 19.13 2.44
N CYS A 83 3.76 19.70 3.12
CA CYS A 83 3.63 19.58 4.57
C CYS A 83 2.16 19.29 4.91
N ARG A 84 1.86 18.06 5.20
CA ARG A 84 0.50 17.59 5.48
C ARG A 84 0.19 17.81 6.95
N THR A 85 -0.74 18.72 7.23
CA THR A 85 -1.22 19.00 8.60
C THR A 85 -2.65 18.56 8.81
N LEU A 86 -3.45 18.55 7.74
CA LEU A 86 -4.82 18.07 7.73
C LEU A 86 -5.00 16.98 6.66
N VAL A 87 -5.88 16.04 6.93
CA VAL A 87 -6.29 15.01 5.98
C VAL A 87 -7.80 14.82 6.07
N THR A 88 -8.42 14.60 4.92
CA THR A 88 -9.78 14.05 4.83
C THR A 88 -9.69 12.67 4.21
N ALA A 89 -10.02 11.66 4.97
CA ALA A 89 -10.17 10.28 4.50
C ALA A 89 -11.58 10.10 3.93
N ASN A 90 -11.69 9.50 2.76
CA ASN A 90 -12.97 9.17 2.13
C ASN A 90 -12.99 7.67 1.83
N CYS A 91 -13.92 6.96 2.47
CA CYS A 91 -14.17 5.54 2.27
C CYS A 91 -15.42 5.36 1.42
N SER A 92 -15.33 4.63 0.34
CA SER A 92 -16.42 4.40 -0.60
C SER A 92 -16.50 2.95 -1.07
N GLN A 93 -17.70 2.54 -1.43
CA GLN A 93 -17.88 1.27 -2.11
C GLN A 93 -17.47 1.37 -3.60
N PRO A 94 -16.77 0.37 -4.15
CA PRO A 94 -16.32 0.40 -5.55
C PRO A 94 -17.47 0.17 -6.54
N ASN A 95 -18.52 -0.53 -6.14
CA ASN A 95 -19.66 -0.83 -6.99
C ASN A 95 -20.91 -0.04 -6.58
N PRO A 96 -21.34 0.96 -7.36
CA PRO A 96 -22.47 1.81 -7.00
C PRO A 96 -23.83 1.10 -7.02
N THR A 97 -23.90 -0.11 -7.58
CA THR A 97 -25.18 -0.89 -7.63
C THR A 97 -25.45 -1.63 -6.32
N LEU A 98 -24.45 -1.76 -5.46
CA LEU A 98 -24.63 -2.36 -4.13
C LEU A 98 -25.04 -1.28 -3.13
N GLU A 99 -25.94 -1.62 -2.23
CA GLU A 99 -26.35 -0.73 -1.13
C GLU A 99 -25.66 -1.15 0.16
N LEU A 100 -24.34 -1.01 0.18
CA LEU A 100 -23.54 -1.29 1.36
C LEU A 100 -23.29 -0.01 2.17
N ASN A 101 -23.14 -0.17 3.48
CA ASN A 101 -22.59 0.88 4.31
C ASN A 101 -21.06 0.87 4.20
N ALA A 102 -20.48 2.05 4.10
CA ALA A 102 -19.05 2.27 4.21
C ALA A 102 -18.69 2.66 5.65
N ALA A 103 -17.56 2.20 6.13
CA ALA A 103 -17.04 2.51 7.46
C ALA A 103 -15.56 2.85 7.42
N ILE A 104 -15.16 3.93 8.07
CA ILE A 104 -13.75 4.23 8.33
C ILE A 104 -13.39 3.69 9.71
N VAL A 105 -12.41 2.80 9.75
CA VAL A 105 -11.92 2.14 10.96
C VAL A 105 -10.44 2.44 11.15
N VAL A 106 -10.03 2.81 12.35
CA VAL A 106 -8.63 2.98 12.71
C VAL A 106 -8.23 1.98 13.80
N ASN A 107 -6.99 1.55 13.73
CA ASN A 107 -6.40 0.63 14.69
C ASN A 107 -7.27 -0.64 14.86
N THR A 108 -7.81 -1.14 13.74
CA THR A 108 -8.57 -2.41 13.59
C THR A 108 -9.97 -2.43 14.26
N ASN A 109 -10.15 -1.69 15.37
CA ASN A 109 -11.35 -1.82 16.20
C ASN A 109 -12.11 -0.50 16.43
N ASN A 110 -11.57 0.63 16.01
CA ASN A 110 -12.19 1.92 16.28
C ASN A 110 -12.94 2.42 15.05
N PHE A 111 -14.24 2.23 15.04
CA PHE A 111 -15.12 2.76 14.00
C PHE A 111 -15.31 4.25 14.22
N LEU A 112 -14.77 5.08 13.32
CA LEU A 112 -14.87 6.54 13.40
C LEU A 112 -16.20 7.04 12.82
N VAL A 113 -16.62 6.45 11.71
CA VAL A 113 -17.85 6.81 11.01
C VAL A 113 -18.36 5.61 10.22
N VAL A 114 -19.68 5.47 10.17
CA VAL A 114 -20.38 4.47 9.35
C VAL A 114 -21.54 5.19 8.67
N GLY A 115 -21.75 4.92 7.40
CA GLY A 115 -22.86 5.51 6.65
C GLY A 115 -23.05 4.87 5.27
N PRO A 116 -24.14 5.20 4.56
CA PRO A 116 -24.48 4.58 3.30
C PRO A 116 -23.51 4.98 2.20
N ARG A 117 -23.03 4.03 1.44
CA ARG A 117 -22.25 4.14 0.20
C ARG A 117 -20.87 4.77 0.36
N ASN A 118 -20.78 5.96 0.95
CA ASN A 118 -19.53 6.67 1.20
C ASN A 118 -19.57 7.45 2.49
N VAL A 119 -18.42 7.54 3.14
CA VAL A 119 -18.25 8.35 4.36
C VAL A 119 -16.91 9.05 4.34
N THR A 120 -16.83 10.19 5.00
CA THR A 120 -15.60 10.96 5.14
C THR A 120 -15.29 11.20 6.60
N PHE A 121 -14.03 11.29 6.95
CA PHE A 121 -13.56 11.64 8.28
C PHE A 121 -12.29 12.48 8.21
N ALA A 122 -12.24 13.55 9.01
CA ALA A 122 -11.08 14.43 9.07
C ALA A 122 -10.08 13.97 10.11
N GLY A 123 -8.80 14.16 9.82
CA GLY A 123 -7.70 13.93 10.73
C GLY A 123 -6.74 15.10 10.77
N VAL A 124 -6.03 15.24 11.88
CA VAL A 124 -5.01 16.26 12.09
C VAL A 124 -3.65 15.61 12.36
N CYS A 125 -2.59 16.27 11.91
CA CYS A 125 -1.24 15.83 12.21
C CYS A 125 -0.85 16.24 13.63
N GLY A 126 -0.59 15.27 14.48
CA GLY A 126 -0.12 15.52 15.86
C GLY A 126 1.36 15.90 15.93
N ALA A 127 1.78 16.38 17.12
CA ALA A 127 3.14 16.86 17.36
C ALA A 127 4.24 15.81 17.08
N ASN A 128 3.91 14.52 17.21
CA ASN A 128 4.84 13.40 16.97
C ASN A 128 4.83 12.92 15.51
N ARG A 129 4.27 13.71 14.58
CA ARG A 129 4.11 13.36 13.15
C ARG A 129 3.23 12.12 12.93
N ASN A 130 2.36 11.82 13.87
CA ASN A 130 1.35 10.80 13.77
C ASN A 130 -0.02 11.45 13.52
N TRP A 131 -0.77 10.87 12.59
CA TRP A 131 -2.14 11.28 12.38
C TRP A 131 -3.00 10.98 13.60
N GLN A 132 -3.88 11.91 13.91
CA GLN A 132 -4.85 11.78 14.99
C GLN A 132 -6.26 11.92 14.42
N MET A 133 -7.12 10.97 14.75
CA MET A 133 -8.52 10.91 14.32
C MET A 133 -9.42 10.47 15.49
N GLY A 134 -10.67 10.90 15.46
CA GLY A 134 -11.66 10.53 16.49
C GLY A 134 -11.78 11.53 17.63
N ASN A 135 -12.73 11.24 18.52
CA ASN A 135 -12.95 11.99 19.75
C ASN A 135 -13.26 11.02 20.92
N PRO A 136 -12.33 10.81 21.85
CA PRO A 136 -11.01 11.46 21.97
C PRO A 136 -10.07 11.13 20.78
N PRO A 137 -9.06 11.99 20.52
CA PRO A 137 -8.13 11.77 19.41
C PRO A 137 -7.32 10.48 19.60
N LEU A 138 -7.35 9.61 18.58
CA LEU A 138 -6.58 8.37 18.52
C LEU A 138 -5.41 8.55 17.57
N ALA A 139 -4.20 8.13 17.99
CA ALA A 139 -3.07 8.03 17.09
C ALA A 139 -3.32 6.90 16.07
N VAL A 140 -3.30 7.24 14.78
CA VAL A 140 -3.57 6.31 13.69
C VAL A 140 -2.33 5.49 13.39
N GLN A 141 -2.41 4.18 13.60
CA GLN A 141 -1.38 3.20 13.21
C GLN A 141 -1.74 2.52 11.90
N ASN A 142 -3.00 2.20 11.73
CA ASN A 142 -3.58 1.68 10.50
C ASN A 142 -4.97 2.32 10.28
N ILE A 143 -5.39 2.36 9.02
CA ILE A 143 -6.70 2.88 8.63
C ILE A 143 -7.29 2.00 7.53
N GLU A 144 -8.53 1.58 7.73
CA GLU A 144 -9.25 0.63 6.91
C GLU A 144 -10.55 1.26 6.41
N CYS A 145 -10.97 0.84 5.22
CA CYS A 145 -12.28 1.14 4.67
C CYS A 145 -13.04 -0.17 4.56
N LEU A 146 -14.02 -0.37 5.41
CA LEU A 146 -14.82 -1.59 5.47
C LEU A 146 -16.20 -1.36 4.86
N LEU A 147 -16.70 -2.38 4.18
CA LEU A 147 -18.05 -2.42 3.65
C LEU A 147 -18.90 -3.42 4.44
N THR A 148 -20.04 -2.94 4.93
CA THR A 148 -20.97 -3.74 5.75
C THR A 148 -22.36 -3.73 5.15
N ASN A 149 -23.14 -4.76 5.45
CA ASN A 149 -24.54 -4.76 5.07
C ASN A 149 -25.31 -3.64 5.80
N PRO A 150 -26.29 -2.97 5.14
CA PRO A 150 -27.07 -1.90 5.74
C PRO A 150 -27.92 -2.36 6.94
N THR A 151 -28.23 -3.62 7.03
CA THR A 151 -29.05 -4.23 8.09
C THR A 151 -28.26 -4.60 9.34
N GLY A 152 -27.03 -4.10 9.48
CA GLY A 152 -26.20 -4.32 10.67
C GLY A 152 -26.28 -5.76 11.16
N GLY A 153 -25.27 -6.53 10.90
CA GLY A 153 -25.24 -7.90 11.38
C GLY A 153 -25.22 -7.98 12.88
#